data_b1b40f46d29a24daef7998c9e0447ce5
#
_entry.id   b1b40f46d29a24daef7998c9e0447ce5
#
_cell.length_a   1.000
_cell.length_b   1.000
_cell.length_c   1.000
_cell.angle_alpha   90.00
_cell.angle_beta   90.00
_cell.angle_gamma   90.00
#
_symmetry.space_group_name_H-M   'P 1'
#
loop_
_entity.id
_entity.type
_entity.pdbx_description
1 polymer ?
#
loop_
_entity_poly.entity_id
_entity_poly.type
_entity_poly.pdbx_seq_one_letter_code
_entity_poly.pdbx_strand_id
1 'polypeptide(L)'
;MSDSHARLERLTSMLRRRGVILPAFEIHGGVAGLFDFGPIGGRLRRRLKNAWLEHWSSHGNIVEIDSPTITPESVLIASGHVGEFNDYMSECIACNGAFRSDHLVEGFHPNPDILTADELNSIISENSIPCPSCQTPEWKSAQPMNLMFETRIGAMKGGRTAYMRPETAQGMFMLFPALYRHFRNRLPFGAVQSGKGYRNEISPRQGMIRLREFNMAELEYFIDPETKPAHDFSKWNDVTFSLVPDPEFGGPVEMTPGKASAENIIRHPTVAWFMARTWDFLVDVGIHPSKIRFRQHEGTEMA
;
A
#
# COMPACT_ATOMS: atom_id res chain seq x y z
N MET A 1 25.99 3.30 -9.24
CA MET A 1 24.64 2.70 -9.12
C MET A 1 24.75 1.44 -8.29
N SER A 2 23.89 1.21 -7.31
CA SER A 2 23.93 -0.02 -6.51
C SER A 2 23.58 -1.23 -7.37
N ASP A 3 24.09 -2.42 -7.03
CA ASP A 3 23.79 -3.68 -7.76
C ASP A 3 22.28 -3.97 -7.83
N SER A 4 21.52 -3.54 -6.81
CA SER A 4 20.07 -3.63 -6.77
C SER A 4 19.38 -2.79 -7.86
N HIS A 5 19.85 -1.59 -8.13
CA HIS A 5 19.29 -0.71 -9.18
C HIS A 5 19.52 -1.30 -10.57
N ALA A 6 20.73 -1.72 -10.86
CA ALA A 6 21.07 -2.37 -12.13
C ALA A 6 20.29 -3.69 -12.34
N ARG A 7 20.00 -4.43 -11.27
CA ARG A 7 19.16 -5.63 -11.32
C ARG A 7 17.70 -5.31 -11.65
N LEU A 8 17.15 -4.26 -11.04
CA LEU A 8 15.77 -3.81 -11.30
C LEU A 8 15.60 -3.35 -12.74
N GLU A 9 16.57 -2.59 -13.29
CA GLU A 9 16.55 -2.16 -14.69
C GLU A 9 16.58 -3.35 -15.66
N ARG A 10 17.47 -4.32 -15.43
CA ARG A 10 17.53 -5.56 -16.23
C ARG A 10 16.22 -6.32 -16.19
N LEU A 11 15.61 -6.46 -15.01
CA LEU A 11 14.33 -7.11 -14.83
C LEU A 11 13.21 -6.39 -15.59
N THR A 12 13.09 -5.08 -15.42
CA THR A 12 12.09 -4.26 -16.10
C THR A 12 12.23 -4.33 -17.63
N SER A 13 13.46 -4.25 -18.15
CA SER A 13 13.75 -4.41 -19.56
C SER A 13 13.35 -5.81 -20.09
N MET A 14 13.63 -6.85 -19.33
CA MET A 14 13.26 -8.22 -19.69
C MET A 14 11.74 -8.41 -19.70
N LEU A 15 11.05 -7.92 -18.69
CA LEU A 15 9.58 -8.00 -18.58
C LEU A 15 8.89 -7.29 -19.74
N ARG A 16 9.41 -6.10 -20.13
CA ARG A 16 8.91 -5.34 -21.28
C ARG A 16 9.13 -6.08 -22.59
N ARG A 17 10.37 -6.56 -22.87
CA ARG A 17 10.68 -7.31 -24.10
C ARG A 17 9.90 -8.60 -24.23
N ARG A 18 9.52 -9.24 -23.13
CA ARG A 18 8.71 -10.47 -23.11
C ARG A 18 7.21 -10.21 -23.12
N GLY A 19 6.77 -8.95 -23.20
CA GLY A 19 5.36 -8.59 -23.18
C GLY A 19 4.64 -9.03 -21.90
N VAL A 20 5.36 -9.06 -20.78
CA VAL A 20 4.78 -9.36 -19.46
C VAL A 20 4.10 -8.12 -18.90
N ILE A 21 4.82 -7.00 -18.94
CA ILE A 21 4.38 -5.69 -18.49
C ILE A 21 4.81 -4.67 -19.54
N LEU A 22 3.90 -3.80 -19.94
CA LEU A 22 4.10 -2.79 -20.97
C LEU A 22 3.64 -1.42 -20.46
N PRO A 23 4.32 -0.32 -20.76
CA PRO A 23 3.75 1.01 -20.53
C PRO A 23 2.41 1.15 -21.26
N ALA A 24 1.40 1.66 -20.57
CA ALA A 24 0.09 1.87 -21.18
C ALA A 24 0.09 3.07 -22.12
N PHE A 25 -0.74 3.02 -23.15
CA PHE A 25 -0.99 4.14 -24.08
C PHE A 25 0.25 4.63 -24.86
N GLU A 26 1.25 3.80 -25.09
CA GLU A 26 2.51 4.21 -25.77
C GLU A 26 2.29 4.88 -27.14
N ILE A 27 1.29 4.45 -27.90
CA ILE A 27 0.94 5.08 -29.21
C ILE A 27 0.43 6.52 -29.07
N HIS A 28 0.06 6.94 -27.87
CA HIS A 28 -0.37 8.31 -27.54
C HIS A 28 0.63 9.02 -26.60
N GLY A 29 1.89 8.60 -26.59
CA GLY A 29 2.93 9.20 -25.76
C GLY A 29 3.11 8.56 -24.37
N GLY A 30 2.26 7.63 -24.01
CA GLY A 30 2.30 6.96 -22.71
C GLY A 30 1.90 7.85 -21.54
N VAL A 31 1.66 7.25 -20.39
CA VAL A 31 1.38 7.93 -19.12
C VAL A 31 2.20 7.27 -18.02
N ALA A 32 3.04 8.03 -17.33
CA ALA A 32 3.82 7.51 -16.21
C ALA A 32 2.91 6.93 -15.11
N GLY A 33 3.31 5.78 -14.55
CA GLY A 33 2.54 5.10 -13.50
C GLY A 33 1.31 4.34 -13.98
N LEU A 34 1.11 4.19 -15.29
CA LEU A 34 0.09 3.32 -15.88
C LEU A 34 0.75 2.24 -16.73
N PHE A 35 0.34 1.00 -16.53
CA PHE A 35 0.91 -0.16 -17.20
C PHE A 35 -0.16 -1.17 -17.65
N ASP A 36 0.09 -1.77 -18.79
CA ASP A 36 -0.65 -2.92 -19.28
C ASP A 36 0.03 -4.22 -18.84
N PHE A 37 -0.79 -5.18 -18.45
CA PHE A 37 -0.34 -6.56 -18.27
C PHE A 37 -0.57 -7.31 -19.57
N GLY A 38 0.50 -7.68 -20.23
CA GLY A 38 0.43 -8.53 -21.42
C GLY A 38 -0.06 -9.97 -21.11
N PRO A 39 -0.09 -10.86 -22.10
CA PRO A 39 -0.72 -12.19 -21.95
C PRO A 39 -0.17 -13.02 -20.77
N ILE A 40 1.15 -12.98 -20.54
CA ILE A 40 1.80 -13.67 -19.41
C ILE A 40 1.53 -12.95 -18.12
N GLY A 41 1.70 -11.62 -18.10
CA GLY A 41 1.49 -10.78 -16.90
C GLY A 41 0.05 -10.82 -16.42
N GLY A 42 -0.92 -10.74 -17.32
CA GLY A 42 -2.34 -10.82 -16.99
C GLY A 42 -2.72 -12.18 -16.39
N ARG A 43 -2.12 -13.29 -16.93
CA ARG A 43 -2.33 -14.63 -16.37
C ARG A 43 -1.71 -14.78 -14.98
N LEU A 44 -0.48 -14.28 -14.79
CA LEU A 44 0.20 -14.32 -13.50
C LEU A 44 -0.58 -13.52 -12.44
N ARG A 45 -0.99 -12.30 -12.78
CA ARG A 45 -1.81 -11.46 -11.90
C ARG A 45 -3.11 -12.17 -11.47
N ARG A 46 -3.82 -12.77 -12.40
CA ARG A 46 -5.06 -13.50 -12.09
C ARG A 46 -4.80 -14.69 -11.17
N ARG A 47 -3.73 -15.46 -11.39
CA ARG A 47 -3.37 -16.58 -10.52
C ARG A 47 -3.03 -16.12 -9.11
N LEU A 48 -2.25 -15.04 -8.98
CA LEU A 48 -1.89 -14.47 -7.68
C LEU A 48 -3.12 -13.98 -6.94
N LYS A 49 -4.02 -13.26 -7.64
CA LYS A 49 -5.31 -12.84 -7.07
C LYS A 49 -6.12 -14.02 -6.54
N ASN A 50 -6.29 -15.06 -7.35
CA ASN A 50 -7.07 -16.23 -6.96
C ASN A 50 -6.42 -16.95 -5.77
N ALA A 51 -5.10 -17.13 -5.78
CA ALA A 51 -4.38 -17.75 -4.67
C ALA A 51 -4.58 -16.95 -3.35
N TRP A 52 -4.57 -15.62 -3.41
CA TRP A 52 -4.86 -14.78 -2.24
C TRP A 52 -6.28 -14.99 -1.73
N LEU A 53 -7.27 -14.93 -2.60
CA LEU A 53 -8.67 -15.11 -2.22
C LEU A 53 -8.94 -16.51 -1.66
N GLU A 54 -8.42 -17.56 -2.30
CA GLU A 54 -8.54 -18.94 -1.83
C GLU A 54 -7.84 -19.17 -0.49
N HIS A 55 -6.63 -18.59 -0.31
CA HIS A 55 -5.88 -18.73 0.92
C HIS A 55 -6.66 -18.23 2.13
N TRP A 56 -7.34 -17.10 2.01
CA TRP A 56 -8.08 -16.50 3.11
C TRP A 56 -9.52 -17.03 3.23
N SER A 57 -10.25 -17.16 2.13
CA SER A 57 -11.64 -17.64 2.16
C SER A 57 -11.78 -19.13 2.47
N SER A 58 -10.67 -19.90 2.46
CA SER A 58 -10.67 -21.30 2.94
C SER A 58 -11.00 -21.43 4.44
N HIS A 59 -10.94 -20.34 5.19
CA HIS A 59 -11.42 -20.28 6.57
C HIS A 59 -12.91 -19.99 6.59
N GLY A 60 -13.68 -20.81 7.29
CA GLY A 60 -15.16 -20.74 7.31
C GLY A 60 -15.77 -19.45 7.89
N ASN A 61 -14.95 -18.55 8.44
CA ASN A 61 -15.38 -17.25 8.96
C ASN A 61 -14.79 -16.06 8.18
N ILE A 62 -14.24 -16.29 6.98
CA ILE A 62 -13.77 -15.23 6.08
C ILE A 62 -14.47 -15.40 4.74
N VAL A 63 -15.10 -14.33 4.25
CA VAL A 63 -15.85 -14.34 2.98
C VAL A 63 -15.27 -13.35 1.98
N GLU A 64 -15.33 -13.70 0.70
CA GLU A 64 -14.98 -12.77 -0.37
C GLU A 64 -16.12 -11.80 -0.59
N ILE A 65 -15.77 -10.52 -0.80
CA ILE A 65 -16.69 -9.46 -1.23
C ILE A 65 -16.13 -8.73 -2.44
N ASP A 66 -16.99 -7.98 -3.13
CA ASP A 66 -16.59 -7.06 -4.20
C ASP A 66 -17.39 -5.76 -4.07
N SER A 67 -16.69 -4.65 -3.84
CA SER A 67 -17.26 -3.33 -3.63
C SER A 67 -16.98 -2.40 -4.80
N PRO A 68 -17.84 -1.39 -5.04
CA PRO A 68 -17.65 -0.42 -6.12
C PRO A 68 -16.31 0.30 -6.07
N THR A 69 -15.76 0.58 -7.23
CA THR A 69 -14.50 1.32 -7.39
C THR A 69 -14.68 2.83 -7.19
N ILE A 70 -15.85 3.35 -7.56
CA ILE A 70 -16.21 4.76 -7.36
C ILE A 70 -16.79 4.91 -5.95
N THR A 71 -16.18 5.77 -5.15
CA THR A 71 -16.53 5.99 -3.74
C THR A 71 -17.08 7.41 -3.55
N PRO A 72 -18.29 7.59 -2.98
CA PRO A 72 -18.81 8.90 -2.66
C PRO A 72 -17.90 9.66 -1.68
N GLU A 73 -17.78 10.98 -1.86
CA GLU A 73 -16.96 11.85 -1.03
C GLU A 73 -17.24 11.70 0.46
N SER A 74 -18.50 11.54 0.86
CA SER A 74 -18.90 11.39 2.27
C SER A 74 -18.24 10.20 2.98
N VAL A 75 -17.98 9.11 2.24
CA VAL A 75 -17.26 7.93 2.78
C VAL A 75 -15.79 8.27 3.05
N LEU A 76 -15.18 9.00 2.13
CA LEU A 76 -13.74 9.35 2.21
C LEU A 76 -13.49 10.54 3.16
N ILE A 77 -14.49 11.39 3.40
CA ILE A 77 -14.46 12.35 4.51
C ILE A 77 -14.48 11.61 5.85
N ALA A 78 -15.39 10.65 6.01
CA ALA A 78 -15.52 9.88 7.25
C ALA A 78 -14.26 9.05 7.58
N SER A 79 -13.49 8.63 6.58
CA SER A 79 -12.22 7.91 6.74
C SER A 79 -10.97 8.80 6.72
N GLY A 80 -11.13 10.14 6.70
CA GLY A 80 -10.01 11.10 6.72
C GLY A 80 -9.31 11.34 5.38
N HIS A 81 -9.56 10.54 4.35
CA HIS A 81 -8.83 10.60 3.07
C HIS A 81 -8.95 11.95 2.34
N VAL A 82 -10.09 12.64 2.45
CA VAL A 82 -10.27 13.93 1.79
C VAL A 82 -9.36 15.00 2.40
N GLY A 83 -9.17 14.97 3.73
CA GLY A 83 -8.38 15.97 4.45
C GLY A 83 -6.89 15.65 4.54
N GLU A 84 -6.53 14.37 4.73
CA GLU A 84 -5.19 13.98 5.18
C GLU A 84 -4.39 13.17 4.17
N PHE A 85 -5.01 12.67 3.10
CA PHE A 85 -4.33 11.88 2.09
C PHE A 85 -3.59 12.76 1.08
N ASN A 86 -2.62 13.55 1.60
CA ASN A 86 -1.88 14.55 0.84
C ASN A 86 -0.38 14.27 0.88
N ASP A 87 0.29 14.46 -0.27
CA ASP A 87 1.73 14.63 -0.33
C ASP A 87 2.06 16.09 -0.60
N TYR A 88 3.20 16.59 -0.12
CA TYR A 88 3.70 17.90 -0.51
C TYR A 88 4.38 17.85 -1.87
N MET A 89 3.98 18.78 -2.74
CA MET A 89 4.47 18.92 -4.11
C MET A 89 5.20 20.26 -4.27
N SER A 90 6.43 20.21 -4.79
CA SER A 90 7.16 21.37 -5.26
C SER A 90 7.23 21.37 -6.79
N GLU A 91 6.91 22.51 -7.42
CA GLU A 91 6.99 22.70 -8.87
C GLU A 91 8.23 23.53 -9.21
N CYS A 92 9.04 23.03 -10.14
CA CYS A 92 10.19 23.79 -10.65
C CYS A 92 9.72 24.96 -11.52
N ILE A 93 10.21 26.18 -11.22
CA ILE A 93 9.84 27.40 -11.95
C ILE A 93 10.33 27.35 -13.39
N ALA A 94 11.51 26.77 -13.64
CA ALA A 94 12.14 26.78 -14.96
C ALA A 94 11.50 25.78 -15.95
N CYS A 95 11.13 24.57 -15.51
CA CYS A 95 10.63 23.53 -16.42
C CYS A 95 9.20 23.07 -16.13
N ASN A 96 8.54 23.65 -15.13
CA ASN A 96 7.21 23.26 -14.62
C ASN A 96 7.11 21.76 -14.21
N GLY A 97 8.24 21.11 -13.95
CA GLY A 97 8.28 19.74 -13.46
C GLY A 97 7.81 19.70 -12.01
N ALA A 98 6.84 18.81 -11.71
CA ALA A 98 6.33 18.61 -10.36
C ALA A 98 7.00 17.41 -9.69
N PHE A 99 7.39 17.57 -8.43
CA PHE A 99 8.09 16.56 -7.63
C PHE A 99 7.55 16.52 -6.22
N ARG A 100 7.61 15.36 -5.56
CA ARG A 100 7.36 15.28 -4.14
C ARG A 100 8.44 16.03 -3.38
N SER A 101 8.04 16.90 -2.48
CA SER A 101 8.97 17.76 -1.75
C SER A 101 9.83 16.95 -0.78
N ASP A 102 9.28 15.94 -0.14
CA ASP A 102 9.98 15.01 0.75
C ASP A 102 11.10 14.23 0.02
N HIS A 103 10.86 13.78 -1.23
CA HIS A 103 11.87 13.11 -2.04
C HIS A 103 13.02 14.04 -2.46
N LEU A 104 12.78 15.35 -2.57
CA LEU A 104 13.83 16.30 -2.86
C LEU A 104 14.81 16.44 -1.70
N VAL A 105 14.33 16.23 -0.48
CA VAL A 105 15.12 16.41 0.76
C VAL A 105 15.60 15.10 1.41
N GLU A 106 15.35 13.93 0.81
CA GLU A 106 15.79 12.61 1.32
C GLU A 106 17.29 12.54 1.71
N GLY A 107 18.14 13.27 1.00
CA GLY A 107 19.59 13.33 1.29
C GLY A 107 19.97 14.28 2.43
N PHE A 108 19.03 15.07 2.95
CA PHE A 108 19.28 16.17 3.88
C PHE A 108 18.56 15.99 5.22
N HIS A 109 17.56 15.12 5.27
CA HIS A 109 16.82 14.80 6.50
C HIS A 109 16.55 13.29 6.63
N PRO A 110 16.71 12.70 7.85
CA PRO A 110 16.54 11.26 8.05
C PRO A 110 15.09 10.77 7.87
N ASN A 111 14.11 11.61 8.19
CA ASN A 111 12.68 11.31 8.11
C ASN A 111 11.95 12.44 7.36
N PRO A 112 12.06 12.54 6.03
CA PRO A 112 11.49 13.65 5.27
C PRO A 112 9.96 13.65 5.22
N ASP A 113 9.33 12.48 5.39
CA ASP A 113 7.87 12.31 5.30
C ASP A 113 7.08 13.02 6.43
N ILE A 114 7.74 13.35 7.54
CA ILE A 114 7.10 14.02 8.69
C ILE A 114 7.21 15.54 8.65
N LEU A 115 7.94 16.09 7.67
CA LEU A 115 8.21 17.52 7.59
C LEU A 115 7.00 18.31 7.10
N THR A 116 6.80 19.48 7.69
CA THR A 116 5.82 20.46 7.23
C THR A 116 6.24 21.14 5.93
N ALA A 117 5.32 21.82 5.25
CA ALA A 117 5.62 22.57 4.04
C ALA A 117 6.73 23.61 4.24
N ASP A 118 6.73 24.31 5.36
CA ASP A 118 7.71 25.34 5.66
C ASP A 118 9.11 24.75 5.91
N GLU A 119 9.21 23.65 6.61
CA GLU A 119 10.48 22.92 6.81
C GLU A 119 11.04 22.38 5.50
N LEU A 120 10.18 21.78 4.66
CA LEU A 120 10.57 21.33 3.33
C LEU A 120 11.08 22.49 2.47
N ASN A 121 10.39 23.62 2.44
CA ASN A 121 10.80 24.82 1.72
C ASN A 121 12.15 25.37 2.21
N SER A 122 12.35 25.38 3.54
CA SER A 122 13.61 25.83 4.13
C SER A 122 14.77 24.95 3.70
N ILE A 123 14.64 23.62 3.81
CA ILE A 123 15.69 22.68 3.43
C ILE A 123 15.99 22.78 1.91
N ILE A 124 14.96 22.89 1.06
CA ILE A 124 15.11 23.01 -0.39
C ILE A 124 15.89 24.28 -0.75
N SER A 125 15.56 25.41 -0.14
CA SER A 125 16.18 26.72 -0.43
C SER A 125 17.59 26.83 0.14
N GLU A 126 17.80 26.45 1.40
CA GLU A 126 19.11 26.52 2.07
C GLU A 126 20.18 25.67 1.38
N ASN A 127 19.79 24.50 0.87
CA ASN A 127 20.69 23.58 0.18
C ASN A 127 20.72 23.79 -1.34
N SER A 128 20.00 24.79 -1.87
CA SER A 128 19.91 25.06 -3.30
C SER A 128 19.67 23.79 -4.12
N ILE A 129 18.72 22.97 -3.70
CA ILE A 129 18.49 21.64 -4.26
C ILE A 129 18.11 21.76 -5.74
N PRO A 130 18.87 21.15 -6.67
CA PRO A 130 18.61 21.28 -8.09
C PRO A 130 17.41 20.45 -8.53
N CYS A 131 16.66 20.95 -9.51
CA CYS A 131 15.59 20.22 -10.14
C CYS A 131 16.11 18.93 -10.81
N PRO A 132 15.55 17.75 -10.53
CA PRO A 132 15.98 16.48 -11.13
C PRO A 132 15.89 16.46 -12.67
N SER A 133 15.07 17.33 -13.27
CA SER A 133 14.87 17.38 -14.73
C SER A 133 15.76 18.41 -15.45
N CYS A 134 15.85 19.65 -14.95
CA CYS A 134 16.56 20.75 -15.63
C CYS A 134 17.77 21.30 -14.87
N GLN A 135 18.02 20.77 -13.65
CA GLN A 135 19.13 21.17 -12.78
C GLN A 135 19.07 22.61 -12.23
N THR A 136 17.99 23.35 -12.44
CA THR A 136 17.78 24.69 -11.88
C THR A 136 17.28 24.61 -10.45
N PRO A 137 17.83 25.33 -9.46
CA PRO A 137 17.41 25.26 -8.07
C PRO A 137 16.30 26.28 -7.71
N GLU A 138 15.36 26.49 -8.62
CA GLU A 138 14.27 27.45 -8.45
C GLU A 138 12.94 26.71 -8.32
N TRP A 139 12.32 26.86 -7.15
CA TRP A 139 11.11 26.13 -6.80
C TRP A 139 9.99 27.07 -6.36
N LYS A 140 8.75 26.71 -6.70
CA LYS A 140 7.58 27.23 -6.03
C LYS A 140 7.47 26.59 -4.65
N SER A 141 6.85 27.29 -3.70
CA SER A 141 6.61 26.76 -2.37
C SER A 141 5.87 25.42 -2.42
N ALA A 142 6.24 24.51 -1.52
CA ALA A 142 5.59 23.22 -1.37
C ALA A 142 4.10 23.40 -1.07
N GLN A 143 3.26 22.71 -1.81
CA GLN A 143 1.80 22.76 -1.65
C GLN A 143 1.27 21.35 -1.38
N PRO A 144 0.28 21.18 -0.50
CA PRO A 144 -0.37 19.91 -0.32
C PRO A 144 -1.14 19.53 -1.60
N MET A 145 -0.97 18.30 -2.05
CA MET A 145 -1.69 17.73 -3.18
C MET A 145 -2.38 16.45 -2.75
N ASN A 146 -3.71 16.44 -2.80
CA ASN A 146 -4.46 15.23 -2.50
C ASN A 146 -4.24 14.17 -3.61
N LEU A 147 -3.92 12.96 -3.19
CA LEU A 147 -3.58 11.87 -4.11
C LEU A 147 -4.79 11.12 -4.66
N MET A 148 -6.01 11.52 -4.35
CA MET A 148 -7.20 10.86 -4.90
C MET A 148 -7.53 11.38 -6.31
N PHE A 149 -8.02 10.47 -7.16
CA PHE A 149 -8.62 10.85 -8.44
C PHE A 149 -10.08 11.25 -8.23
N GLU A 150 -10.38 12.55 -8.36
CA GLU A 150 -11.74 13.06 -8.30
C GLU A 150 -12.55 12.66 -9.55
N THR A 151 -13.81 12.36 -9.35
CA THR A 151 -14.82 12.14 -10.38
C THR A 151 -16.18 12.64 -9.89
N ARG A 152 -17.24 12.45 -10.71
CA ARG A 152 -18.61 12.83 -10.34
C ARG A 152 -19.61 11.71 -10.61
N ILE A 153 -20.55 11.55 -9.69
CA ILE A 153 -21.68 10.65 -9.86
C ILE A 153 -22.89 11.47 -10.32
N GLY A 154 -23.44 11.14 -11.48
CA GLY A 154 -24.58 11.82 -12.11
C GLY A 154 -24.18 12.67 -13.30
N ALA A 155 -25.09 12.78 -14.27
CA ALA A 155 -24.85 13.38 -15.59
C ALA A 155 -25.00 14.91 -15.64
N MET A 156 -25.55 15.55 -14.61
CA MET A 156 -25.85 16.98 -14.60
C MET A 156 -24.83 17.80 -13.81
N LYS A 157 -24.80 19.12 -14.04
CA LYS A 157 -23.92 20.08 -13.32
C LYS A 157 -24.03 20.04 -11.79
N GLY A 158 -25.04 19.36 -11.21
CA GLY A 158 -25.21 19.11 -9.78
C GLY A 158 -24.81 17.71 -9.32
N GLY A 159 -24.03 16.97 -10.12
CA GLY A 159 -23.53 15.64 -9.75
C GLY A 159 -22.74 15.66 -8.43
N ARG A 160 -22.85 14.58 -7.65
CA ARG A 160 -22.13 14.43 -6.36
C ARG A 160 -20.67 14.19 -6.63
N THR A 161 -19.80 14.85 -5.85
CA THR A 161 -18.37 14.56 -5.83
C THR A 161 -18.15 13.12 -5.38
N ALA A 162 -17.24 12.46 -6.06
CA ALA A 162 -16.81 11.11 -5.78
C ALA A 162 -15.33 10.96 -6.16
N TYR A 163 -14.72 9.87 -5.75
CA TYR A 163 -13.33 9.57 -6.05
C TYR A 163 -13.18 8.12 -6.50
N MET A 164 -12.16 7.87 -7.30
CA MET A 164 -11.69 6.50 -7.49
C MET A 164 -11.04 6.04 -6.18
N ARG A 165 -11.46 4.90 -5.65
CA ARG A 165 -11.02 4.42 -4.32
C ARG A 165 -9.50 4.31 -4.21
N PRO A 166 -8.87 4.89 -3.16
CA PRO A 166 -7.43 4.76 -2.92
C PRO A 166 -7.05 3.39 -2.34
N GLU A 167 -8.02 2.68 -1.75
CA GLU A 167 -7.91 1.36 -1.12
C GLU A 167 -9.25 0.64 -1.11
N THR A 168 -9.29 -0.62 -0.72
CA THR A 168 -10.53 -1.44 -0.70
C THR A 168 -11.19 -1.54 0.68
N ALA A 169 -10.53 -1.08 1.74
CA ALA A 169 -10.96 -1.21 3.13
C ALA A 169 -12.33 -0.58 3.41
N GLN A 170 -12.61 0.62 2.89
CA GLN A 170 -13.90 1.30 3.13
C GLN A 170 -15.09 0.47 2.66
N GLY A 171 -14.95 -0.26 1.54
CA GLY A 171 -16.00 -1.16 1.07
C GLY A 171 -16.34 -2.26 2.07
N MET A 172 -15.32 -2.80 2.74
CA MET A 172 -15.49 -3.85 3.78
C MET A 172 -16.13 -3.28 5.03
N PHE A 173 -15.70 -2.09 5.49
CA PHE A 173 -16.29 -1.42 6.66
C PHE A 173 -17.75 -1.03 6.42
N MET A 174 -18.09 -0.51 5.25
CA MET A 174 -19.47 -0.17 4.91
C MET A 174 -20.40 -1.38 4.84
N LEU A 175 -19.85 -2.55 4.49
CA LEU A 175 -20.61 -3.81 4.47
C LEU A 175 -20.71 -4.50 5.83
N PHE A 176 -20.02 -4.01 6.87
CA PHE A 176 -20.00 -4.64 8.20
C PHE A 176 -21.41 -5.03 8.71
N PRO A 177 -22.46 -4.16 8.67
CA PRO A 177 -23.78 -4.55 9.17
C PRO A 177 -24.40 -5.72 8.41
N ALA A 178 -24.14 -5.83 7.11
CA ALA A 178 -24.63 -6.94 6.29
C ALA A 178 -23.85 -8.23 6.59
N LEU A 179 -22.53 -8.14 6.69
CA LEU A 179 -21.65 -9.26 7.04
C LEU A 179 -21.92 -9.77 8.45
N TYR A 180 -22.12 -8.88 9.41
CA TYR A 180 -22.47 -9.26 10.79
C TYR A 180 -23.76 -10.09 10.83
N ARG A 181 -24.80 -9.69 10.08
CA ARG A 181 -26.03 -10.49 9.93
C ARG A 181 -25.76 -11.83 9.22
N HIS A 182 -24.91 -11.84 8.18
CA HIS A 182 -24.51 -13.08 7.49
C HIS A 182 -23.91 -14.08 8.45
N PHE A 183 -23.06 -13.64 9.36
CA PHE A 183 -22.44 -14.44 10.42
C PHE A 183 -23.33 -14.58 11.67
N ARG A 184 -24.65 -14.36 11.53
CA ARG A 184 -25.65 -14.52 12.60
C ARG A 184 -25.33 -13.71 13.86
N ASN A 185 -24.86 -12.47 13.66
CA ASN A 185 -24.46 -11.52 14.70
C ASN A 185 -23.37 -12.08 15.63
N ARG A 186 -22.40 -12.78 15.09
CA ARG A 186 -21.29 -13.36 15.85
C ARG A 186 -19.95 -12.86 15.31
N LEU A 187 -19.05 -12.55 16.21
CA LEU A 187 -17.62 -12.32 15.99
C LEU A 187 -16.82 -13.56 16.43
N PRO A 188 -15.62 -13.80 15.91
CA PRO A 188 -14.96 -13.03 14.84
C PRO A 188 -15.38 -13.47 13.44
N PHE A 189 -15.28 -12.57 12.48
CA PHE A 189 -15.36 -12.88 11.05
C PHE A 189 -14.49 -11.93 10.23
N GLY A 190 -14.20 -12.30 8.99
CA GLY A 190 -13.42 -11.48 8.07
C GLY A 190 -14.09 -11.31 6.72
N ALA A 191 -13.68 -10.24 6.03
CA ALA A 191 -13.97 -10.01 4.63
C ALA A 191 -12.65 -9.85 3.87
N VAL A 192 -12.54 -10.50 2.72
CA VAL A 192 -11.39 -10.38 1.81
C VAL A 192 -11.86 -9.82 0.48
N GLN A 193 -11.09 -8.89 -0.04
CA GLN A 193 -11.36 -8.27 -1.33
C GLN A 193 -10.07 -8.07 -2.11
N SER A 194 -10.12 -8.28 -3.43
CA SER A 194 -9.04 -7.89 -4.32
C SER A 194 -9.60 -7.07 -5.47
N GLY A 195 -8.98 -5.92 -5.72
CA GLY A 195 -9.46 -5.00 -6.75
C GLY A 195 -8.42 -3.97 -7.17
N LYS A 196 -8.88 -2.96 -7.88
CA LYS A 196 -8.08 -1.80 -8.26
C LYS A 196 -8.13 -0.75 -7.16
N GLY A 197 -6.96 -0.17 -6.88
CA GLY A 197 -6.79 1.07 -6.15
C GLY A 197 -6.17 2.13 -7.04
N TYR A 198 -6.38 3.40 -6.70
CA TYR A 198 -6.00 4.55 -7.50
C TYR A 198 -5.38 5.64 -6.62
N ARG A 199 -4.17 6.06 -6.97
CA ARG A 199 -3.49 7.17 -6.29
C ARG A 199 -2.83 8.06 -7.32
N ASN A 200 -3.22 9.32 -7.39
CA ASN A 200 -2.70 10.28 -8.38
C ASN A 200 -1.29 10.74 -8.01
N GLU A 201 -0.36 9.80 -8.05
CA GLU A 201 1.06 9.99 -7.70
C GLU A 201 1.68 11.15 -8.47
N ILE A 202 2.41 12.02 -7.77
CA ILE A 202 3.02 13.23 -8.31
C ILE A 202 4.08 12.90 -9.36
N SER A 203 4.97 11.96 -9.09
CA SER A 203 6.04 11.53 -10.01
C SER A 203 6.33 10.05 -9.87
N PRO A 204 5.54 9.16 -10.47
CA PRO A 204 5.77 7.71 -10.36
C PRO A 204 6.99 7.32 -11.21
N ARG A 205 8.17 7.18 -10.57
CA ARG A 205 9.45 6.87 -11.24
C ARG A 205 10.02 5.50 -10.93
N GLN A 206 9.41 4.74 -10.02
CA GLN A 206 9.93 3.46 -9.54
C GLN A 206 9.36 2.25 -10.31
N GLY A 207 9.11 2.38 -11.61
CA GLY A 207 8.57 1.29 -12.43
C GLY A 207 7.24 0.78 -11.89
N MET A 208 7.14 -0.53 -11.58
CA MET A 208 5.92 -1.15 -11.07
C MET A 208 5.69 -0.99 -9.56
N ILE A 209 6.61 -0.38 -8.82
CA ILE A 209 6.51 -0.24 -7.35
C ILE A 209 5.55 0.88 -6.98
N ARG A 210 5.52 1.97 -7.77
CA ARG A 210 4.65 3.13 -7.52
C ARG A 210 3.84 3.43 -8.78
N LEU A 211 2.55 3.16 -8.71
CA LEU A 211 1.60 3.25 -9.82
C LEU A 211 0.46 4.19 -9.48
N ARG A 212 -0.17 4.79 -10.51
CA ARG A 212 -1.41 5.56 -10.38
C ARG A 212 -2.66 4.68 -10.35
N GLU A 213 -2.61 3.53 -11.02
CA GLU A 213 -3.60 2.47 -10.95
C GLU A 213 -2.90 1.16 -10.64
N PHE A 214 -3.25 0.50 -9.57
CA PHE A 214 -2.59 -0.72 -9.10
C PHE A 214 -3.60 -1.77 -8.65
N ASN A 215 -3.14 -3.01 -8.55
CA ASN A 215 -3.94 -4.07 -7.97
C ASN A 215 -3.59 -4.19 -6.49
N MET A 216 -4.61 -4.35 -5.68
CA MET A 216 -4.45 -4.58 -4.25
C MET A 216 -5.33 -5.73 -3.80
N ALA A 217 -5.00 -6.27 -2.65
CA ALA A 217 -5.76 -7.32 -2.00
C ALA A 217 -5.67 -7.06 -0.49
N GLU A 218 -6.82 -6.93 0.15
CA GLU A 218 -6.96 -6.60 1.55
C GLU A 218 -7.89 -7.58 2.23
N LEU A 219 -7.67 -7.76 3.52
CA LEU A 219 -8.50 -8.56 4.40
C LEU A 219 -8.74 -7.77 5.68
N GLU A 220 -10.01 -7.55 6.01
CA GLU A 220 -10.44 -6.99 7.27
C GLU A 220 -11.01 -8.09 8.16
N TYR A 221 -10.51 -8.17 9.40
CA TYR A 221 -10.95 -9.17 10.34
C TYR A 221 -11.51 -8.52 11.60
N PHE A 222 -12.80 -8.67 11.79
CA PHE A 222 -13.56 -8.05 12.87
C PHE A 222 -13.58 -8.97 14.09
N ILE A 223 -13.06 -8.46 15.21
CA ILE A 223 -12.98 -9.17 16.48
C ILE A 223 -13.70 -8.37 17.58
N ASP A 224 -14.08 -9.03 18.63
CA ASP A 224 -14.48 -8.38 19.87
C ASP A 224 -13.19 -7.91 20.60
N PRO A 225 -13.02 -6.62 20.90
CA PRO A 225 -11.84 -6.10 21.56
C PRO A 225 -11.58 -6.69 22.96
N GLU A 226 -12.61 -7.16 23.62
CA GLU A 226 -12.50 -7.82 24.93
C GLU A 226 -12.02 -9.28 24.83
N THR A 227 -12.02 -9.84 23.63
CA THR A 227 -11.69 -11.25 23.40
C THR A 227 -10.33 -11.42 22.76
N LYS A 228 -9.45 -12.18 23.42
CA LYS A 228 -8.18 -12.65 22.81
C LYS A 228 -8.30 -14.15 22.52
N PRO A 229 -8.74 -14.53 21.31
CA PRO A 229 -8.89 -15.94 20.97
C PRO A 229 -7.54 -16.65 20.99
N ALA A 230 -7.53 -17.88 21.48
CA ALA A 230 -6.37 -18.75 21.36
C ALA A 230 -6.26 -19.25 19.90
N HIS A 231 -5.06 -19.26 19.38
CA HIS A 231 -4.75 -19.81 18.06
C HIS A 231 -3.76 -20.97 18.20
N ASP A 232 -3.93 -21.99 17.37
CA ASP A 232 -2.97 -23.08 17.26
C ASP A 232 -1.80 -22.66 16.35
N PHE A 233 -0.61 -22.66 16.91
CA PHE A 233 0.64 -22.35 16.22
C PHE A 233 1.47 -23.59 15.89
N SER A 234 0.97 -24.80 16.15
CA SER A 234 1.73 -26.07 16.00
C SER A 234 2.32 -26.25 14.60
N LYS A 235 1.62 -25.79 13.57
CA LYS A 235 2.07 -25.82 12.17
C LYS A 235 3.39 -25.05 11.96
N TRP A 236 3.68 -24.04 12.79
CA TRP A 236 4.82 -23.13 12.63
C TRP A 236 5.86 -23.28 13.74
N ASN A 237 5.88 -24.41 14.48
CA ASN A 237 6.86 -24.64 15.53
C ASN A 237 8.31 -24.62 15.03
N ASP A 238 8.53 -25.03 13.79
CA ASP A 238 9.86 -25.07 13.15
C ASP A 238 10.08 -23.89 12.18
N VAL A 239 9.16 -22.91 12.17
CA VAL A 239 9.26 -21.73 11.30
C VAL A 239 9.70 -20.52 12.11
N THR A 240 10.85 -19.96 11.75
CA THR A 240 11.39 -18.76 12.37
C THR A 240 11.07 -17.52 11.53
N PHE A 241 10.51 -16.51 12.16
CA PHE A 241 10.26 -15.20 11.58
C PHE A 241 11.39 -14.24 11.90
N SER A 242 11.80 -13.46 10.91
CA SER A 242 12.60 -12.26 11.14
C SER A 242 11.65 -11.11 11.52
N LEU A 243 11.70 -10.70 12.78
CA LEU A 243 10.86 -9.64 13.35
C LEU A 243 11.69 -8.41 13.65
N VAL A 244 11.16 -7.24 13.29
CA VAL A 244 11.65 -5.94 13.77
C VAL A 244 10.54 -5.37 14.64
N PRO A 245 10.56 -5.66 15.95
CA PRO A 245 9.53 -5.22 16.86
C PRO A 245 9.64 -3.71 17.14
N ASP A 246 8.75 -3.20 17.98
CA ASP A 246 8.86 -1.88 18.57
C ASP A 246 10.25 -1.70 19.21
N PRO A 247 10.89 -0.52 19.08
CA PRO A 247 12.20 -0.24 19.69
C PRO A 247 12.31 -0.57 21.18
N GLU A 248 11.21 -0.53 21.94
CA GLU A 248 11.17 -0.93 23.36
C GLU A 248 11.60 -2.39 23.59
N PHE A 249 11.44 -3.27 22.60
CA PHE A 249 11.84 -4.68 22.65
C PHE A 249 13.26 -4.94 22.12
N GLY A 250 14.00 -3.90 21.77
CA GLY A 250 15.36 -3.99 21.22
C GLY A 250 15.40 -4.11 19.69
N GLY A 251 16.49 -4.68 19.17
CA GLY A 251 16.73 -4.82 17.74
C GLY A 251 15.96 -5.99 17.09
N PRO A 252 16.27 -6.29 15.81
CA PRO A 252 15.70 -7.43 15.12
C PRO A 252 15.91 -8.75 15.86
N VAL A 253 14.84 -9.55 15.93
CA VAL A 253 14.86 -10.86 16.59
C VAL A 253 14.35 -11.95 15.65
N GLU A 254 14.80 -13.19 15.89
CA GLU A 254 14.30 -14.35 15.17
C GLU A 254 13.64 -15.32 16.13
N MET A 255 12.34 -15.59 15.89
CA MET A 255 11.57 -16.50 16.72
C MET A 255 10.36 -17.05 16.00
N THR A 256 9.80 -18.15 16.53
CA THR A 256 8.55 -18.71 15.98
C THR A 256 7.37 -17.81 16.33
N PRO A 257 6.29 -17.79 15.51
CA PRO A 257 5.12 -16.94 15.76
C PRO A 257 4.44 -17.25 17.10
N GLY A 258 4.39 -18.52 17.49
CA GLY A 258 3.84 -18.93 18.80
C GLY A 258 4.66 -18.38 19.96
N LYS A 259 5.99 -18.43 19.88
CA LYS A 259 6.87 -17.85 20.89
C LYS A 259 6.75 -16.33 20.95
N ALA A 260 6.72 -15.65 19.79
CA ALA A 260 6.56 -14.20 19.72
C ALA A 260 5.24 -13.73 20.36
N SER A 261 4.17 -14.51 20.19
CA SER A 261 2.88 -14.26 20.85
C SER A 261 2.94 -14.52 22.36
N ALA A 262 3.55 -15.63 22.79
CA ALA A 262 3.65 -15.99 24.20
C ALA A 262 4.53 -15.02 25.02
N GLU A 263 5.60 -14.51 24.42
CA GLU A 263 6.51 -13.51 25.01
C GLU A 263 6.01 -12.07 24.85
N ASN A 264 4.81 -11.88 24.26
CA ASN A 264 4.17 -10.58 24.04
C ASN A 264 4.98 -9.62 23.14
N ILE A 265 5.92 -10.12 22.34
CA ILE A 265 6.60 -9.37 21.27
C ILE A 265 5.56 -8.98 20.21
N ILE A 266 4.63 -9.88 19.89
CA ILE A 266 3.41 -9.58 19.14
C ILE A 266 2.28 -9.56 20.15
N ARG A 267 1.78 -8.37 20.48
CA ARG A 267 0.85 -8.12 21.60
C ARG A 267 -0.51 -8.83 21.50
N HIS A 268 -0.94 -9.17 20.27
CA HIS A 268 -2.24 -9.81 20.06
C HIS A 268 -2.07 -11.15 19.32
N PRO A 269 -2.56 -12.29 19.87
CA PRO A 269 -2.37 -13.61 19.28
C PRO A 269 -2.98 -13.74 17.88
N THR A 270 -4.08 -13.05 17.60
CA THR A 270 -4.69 -13.02 16.26
C THR A 270 -3.75 -12.36 15.24
N VAL A 271 -3.04 -11.28 15.60
CA VAL A 271 -2.05 -10.65 14.72
C VAL A 271 -0.92 -11.64 14.41
N ALA A 272 -0.37 -12.32 15.43
CA ALA A 272 0.66 -13.33 15.23
C ALA A 272 0.18 -14.46 14.29
N TRP A 273 -1.05 -14.87 14.43
CA TRP A 273 -1.66 -15.89 13.57
C TRP A 273 -1.81 -15.41 12.13
N PHE A 274 -2.29 -14.18 11.90
CA PHE A 274 -2.37 -13.61 10.56
C PHE A 274 -0.98 -13.41 9.93
N MET A 275 0.04 -13.03 10.71
CA MET A 275 1.42 -12.96 10.23
C MET A 275 1.93 -14.34 9.78
N ALA A 276 1.65 -15.39 10.55
CA ALA A 276 2.01 -16.78 10.20
C ALA A 276 1.31 -17.24 8.92
N ARG A 277 0.05 -16.93 8.76
CA ARG A 277 -0.72 -17.20 7.54
C ARG A 277 -0.22 -16.39 6.34
N THR A 278 0.13 -15.12 6.54
CA THR A 278 0.74 -14.30 5.48
C THR A 278 2.08 -14.86 5.04
N TRP A 279 2.89 -15.35 5.99
CA TRP A 279 4.15 -16.03 5.67
C TRP A 279 3.91 -17.26 4.79
N ASP A 280 2.95 -18.12 5.15
CA ASP A 280 2.58 -19.28 4.32
C ASP A 280 2.23 -18.85 2.88
N PHE A 281 1.34 -17.87 2.74
CA PHE A 281 0.96 -17.36 1.42
C PHE A 281 2.17 -16.88 0.61
N LEU A 282 3.05 -16.08 1.23
CA LEU A 282 4.23 -15.54 0.53
C LEU A 282 5.18 -16.65 0.07
N VAL A 283 5.37 -17.68 0.88
CA VAL A 283 6.20 -18.84 0.52
C VAL A 283 5.54 -19.65 -0.59
N ASP A 284 4.24 -19.89 -0.50
CA ASP A 284 3.47 -20.66 -1.50
C ASP A 284 3.48 -19.99 -2.88
N VAL A 285 3.50 -18.66 -2.93
CA VAL A 285 3.62 -17.92 -4.20
C VAL A 285 5.07 -17.72 -4.65
N GLY A 286 6.05 -18.29 -3.94
CA GLY A 286 7.44 -18.39 -4.36
C GLY A 286 8.39 -17.34 -3.79
N ILE A 287 8.00 -16.61 -2.76
CA ILE A 287 8.93 -15.73 -2.03
C ILE A 287 9.81 -16.58 -1.13
N HIS A 288 11.12 -16.43 -1.26
CA HIS A 288 12.05 -17.19 -0.43
C HIS A 288 11.94 -16.73 1.05
N PRO A 289 11.84 -17.67 2.03
CA PRO A 289 11.66 -17.37 3.46
C PRO A 289 12.64 -16.31 3.99
N SER A 290 13.92 -16.39 3.62
CA SER A 290 14.96 -15.44 4.05
C SER A 290 14.77 -14.00 3.50
N LYS A 291 13.76 -13.75 2.70
CA LYS A 291 13.41 -12.43 2.15
C LYS A 291 12.13 -11.87 2.77
N ILE A 292 11.53 -12.61 3.69
CA ILE A 292 10.33 -12.19 4.42
C ILE A 292 10.77 -11.66 5.77
N ARG A 293 10.32 -10.45 6.10
CA ARG A 293 10.54 -9.80 7.38
C ARG A 293 9.26 -9.08 7.80
N PHE A 294 8.91 -9.17 9.04
CA PHE A 294 7.83 -8.39 9.64
C PHE A 294 8.41 -7.25 10.47
N ARG A 295 7.95 -6.04 10.25
CA ARG A 295 8.35 -4.85 11.00
C ARG A 295 7.12 -4.22 11.60
N GLN A 296 7.21 -3.86 12.88
CA GLN A 296 6.21 -3.01 13.50
C GLN A 296 6.46 -1.56 13.09
N HIS A 297 5.40 -0.86 12.70
CA HIS A 297 5.45 0.58 12.50
C HIS A 297 5.61 1.31 13.84
N GLU A 298 6.38 2.37 13.85
CA GLU A 298 6.43 3.29 14.97
C GLU A 298 5.14 4.11 15.04
N GLY A 299 4.77 4.58 16.25
CA GLY A 299 3.52 5.32 16.44
C GLY A 299 3.40 6.61 15.61
N THR A 300 4.54 7.17 15.18
CA THR A 300 4.61 8.35 14.31
C THR A 300 4.49 8.03 12.81
N GLU A 301 4.60 6.76 12.43
CA GLU A 301 4.46 6.32 11.03
C GLU A 301 3.02 5.99 10.65
N MET A 302 2.13 5.93 11.62
CA MET A 302 0.70 5.65 11.41
C MET A 302 -0.09 6.91 11.74
N ALA A 303 -0.78 7.44 10.72
CA ALA A 303 -1.69 8.57 10.87
C ALA A 303 -2.97 8.17 11.58
#